data_17e1560105752c16a3654a2f6f2e79e9
#
_entry.id   17e1560105752c16a3654a2f6f2e79e9
#
_cell.length_a   1.000
_cell.length_b   1.000
_cell.length_c   1.000
_cell.angle_alpha   90.00
_cell.angle_beta   90.00
_cell.angle_gamma   90.00
#
_symmetry.space_group_name_H-M   'P 1'
#
loop_
_entity.id
_entity.type
_entity.pdbx_description
1 polymer ?
#
loop_
_entity_poly.entity_id
_entity_poly.type
_entity_poly.pdbx_seq_one_letter_code
_entity_poly.pdbx_strand_id
1 'polypeptide(L)'
;MERCLQDKVQGQFFSDIITNRKEKVLLQVSEDCLYLNVYTPVSTENQKKLPVFVWIHGGGLVFGAASSYDGSALAAFDNVVVVTIQYRLGIVGYFSTGDKHARGNWGYLDQVAALQWIQENIIHFGGDPGSVTIAGESAGGISVSALVLSPLAKGLFHKAISESGTAVRILFTDQPEQAAERIATASGCEKSSSAAIVECLREKTEEEIVQITLKMDLTTLHLCYTSPEKCEQPSLFISASADGVFFPKSPRQLLSEKMINAVPYIIGVNNCEFGWVLPMAMKFPAYTDGLDDDVARQLLQSFLALSLKGVTSEVVDQVYNEYIGNAENRAQVRDGLLDGIGDILFVLSAIEVARYHRDAGNPVYFYEFQHRPSSATGVVPDFVKADHTDEIAFVFGKPFLAGYATEEENKLSRTVMRYWTNFARNGNPNGEGLVHWPQYDLDERYLEIDLMQKAAKKLKERKMEFWTQLTKQMMNERRERTDL
;
A
#
# COMPACT_ATOMS: atom_id res chain seq x y z
N MET A 1 -22.49 4.49 6.87
CA MET A 1 -21.46 5.48 6.44
C MET A 1 -21.13 5.14 4.99
N GLU A 2 -21.27 6.12 4.13
CA GLU A 2 -21.02 5.96 2.70
C GLU A 2 -19.53 5.92 2.42
N ARG A 3 -19.10 5.15 1.43
CA ARG A 3 -17.72 5.09 0.93
C ARG A 3 -17.62 5.85 -0.39
N CYS A 4 -16.41 6.28 -0.72
CA CYS A 4 -16.16 6.97 -1.97
C CYS A 4 -16.43 6.07 -3.18
N LEU A 5 -16.70 6.68 -4.34
CA LEU A 5 -17.09 5.97 -5.57
C LEU A 5 -16.14 4.83 -5.88
N GLN A 6 -16.69 3.64 -5.99
CA GLN A 6 -16.00 2.39 -6.28
C GLN A 6 -17.00 1.32 -6.71
N ASP A 7 -16.55 0.24 -7.30
CA ASP A 7 -17.42 -0.90 -7.60
C ASP A 7 -17.98 -1.52 -6.31
N LYS A 8 -19.31 -1.65 -6.26
CA LYS A 8 -20.00 -2.12 -5.04
C LYS A 8 -19.66 -3.55 -4.68
N VAL A 9 -19.50 -4.41 -5.69
CA VAL A 9 -19.26 -5.86 -5.49
C VAL A 9 -17.83 -6.09 -5.05
N GLN A 10 -16.85 -5.56 -5.80
CA GLN A 10 -15.43 -5.72 -5.47
C GLN A 10 -15.09 -4.99 -4.18
N GLY A 11 -15.57 -3.77 -4.01
CA GLY A 11 -15.34 -3.01 -2.77
C GLY A 11 -15.94 -3.69 -1.52
N GLN A 12 -17.12 -4.37 -1.64
CA GLN A 12 -17.66 -5.16 -0.54
C GLN A 12 -16.80 -6.41 -0.28
N PHE A 13 -16.36 -7.10 -1.33
CA PHE A 13 -15.48 -8.27 -1.21
C PHE A 13 -14.20 -7.92 -0.45
N PHE A 14 -13.52 -6.82 -0.82
CA PHE A 14 -12.35 -6.35 -0.09
C PHE A 14 -12.66 -6.00 1.36
N SER A 15 -13.74 -5.27 1.59
CA SER A 15 -14.15 -4.93 2.95
C SER A 15 -14.38 -6.17 3.81
N ASP A 16 -14.99 -7.22 3.25
CA ASP A 16 -15.27 -8.47 3.95
C ASP A 16 -14.01 -9.26 4.32
N ILE A 17 -12.95 -9.15 3.54
CA ILE A 17 -11.65 -9.80 3.81
C ILE A 17 -10.92 -9.06 4.93
N ILE A 18 -10.77 -7.75 4.79
CA ILE A 18 -9.91 -6.95 5.67
C ILE A 18 -10.57 -6.52 6.97
N THR A 19 -11.91 -6.57 7.08
CA THR A 19 -12.60 -6.06 8.26
C THR A 19 -12.22 -6.82 9.53
N ASN A 20 -11.99 -6.07 10.60
CA ASN A 20 -11.80 -6.60 11.95
C ASN A 20 -13.11 -6.69 12.74
N ARG A 21 -14.25 -6.35 12.14
CA ARG A 21 -15.57 -6.42 12.76
C ARG A 21 -16.13 -7.85 12.71
N LYS A 22 -16.91 -8.21 13.72
CA LYS A 22 -17.67 -9.45 13.74
C LYS A 22 -18.81 -9.43 12.73
N GLU A 23 -19.47 -8.29 12.61
CA GLU A 23 -20.62 -8.11 11.72
C GLU A 23 -20.20 -7.45 10.42
N LYS A 24 -20.65 -7.99 9.30
CA LYS A 24 -20.43 -7.39 7.98
C LYS A 24 -21.23 -6.10 7.85
N VAL A 25 -20.55 -5.03 7.48
CA VAL A 25 -21.19 -3.76 7.18
C VAL A 25 -21.49 -3.69 5.70
N LEU A 26 -22.77 -3.60 5.33
CA LEU A 26 -23.15 -3.31 3.95
C LEU A 26 -22.85 -1.84 3.66
N LEU A 27 -21.95 -1.63 2.73
CA LEU A 27 -21.45 -0.29 2.44
C LEU A 27 -22.19 0.29 1.24
N GLN A 28 -22.68 1.52 1.38
CA GLN A 28 -23.21 2.31 0.28
C GLN A 28 -22.10 3.18 -0.32
N VAL A 29 -22.25 3.53 -1.58
CA VAL A 29 -21.27 4.28 -2.35
C VAL A 29 -21.86 5.60 -2.76
N SER A 30 -21.12 6.71 -2.60
CA SER A 30 -21.55 8.06 -2.92
C SER A 30 -20.36 8.96 -3.25
N GLU A 31 -20.57 10.03 -4.01
CA GLU A 31 -19.59 11.11 -4.14
C GLU A 31 -19.44 11.91 -2.83
N ASP A 32 -20.53 12.04 -2.06
CA ASP A 32 -20.48 12.61 -0.70
C ASP A 32 -19.94 11.56 0.28
N CYS A 33 -18.62 11.44 0.34
CA CYS A 33 -17.93 10.36 1.05
C CYS A 33 -16.82 10.80 1.99
N LEU A 34 -16.44 12.08 2.01
CA LEU A 34 -15.29 12.57 2.76
C LEU A 34 -15.60 12.73 4.25
N TYR A 35 -15.75 11.60 4.90
CA TYR A 35 -16.00 11.48 6.34
C TYR A 35 -14.84 10.75 7.02
N LEU A 36 -14.77 10.89 8.34
CA LEU A 36 -13.82 10.16 9.19
C LEU A 36 -14.52 9.62 10.44
N ASN A 37 -13.94 8.57 11.03
CA ASN A 37 -14.37 8.05 12.33
C ASN A 37 -13.34 8.39 13.38
N VAL A 38 -13.79 8.68 14.59
CA VAL A 38 -12.92 8.88 15.75
C VAL A 38 -13.30 7.87 16.84
N TYR A 39 -12.32 7.09 17.28
CA TYR A 39 -12.44 6.15 18.39
C TYR A 39 -11.60 6.68 19.54
N THR A 40 -12.21 6.89 20.68
CA THR A 40 -11.54 7.39 21.89
C THR A 40 -11.86 6.49 23.07
N PRO A 41 -10.91 6.23 23.96
CA PRO A 41 -11.19 5.46 25.17
C PRO A 41 -12.20 6.20 26.05
N VAL A 42 -13.01 5.46 26.81
CA VAL A 42 -13.91 6.05 27.81
C VAL A 42 -13.04 6.83 28.80
N SER A 43 -13.38 8.10 29.01
CA SER A 43 -12.62 9.08 29.78
C SER A 43 -12.01 8.49 31.04
N THR A 44 -10.70 8.58 31.14
CA THR A 44 -9.99 8.41 32.39
C THR A 44 -9.87 9.79 33.07
N GLU A 45 -9.98 9.82 34.38
CA GLU A 45 -10.00 11.01 35.24
C GLU A 45 -8.76 11.94 35.13
N ASN A 46 -7.75 11.58 34.33
CA ASN A 46 -6.57 12.37 34.04
C ASN A 46 -6.60 12.89 32.61
N GLN A 47 -6.88 14.16 32.43
CA GLN A 47 -6.93 14.94 31.17
C GLN A 47 -5.58 15.00 30.41
N LYS A 48 -4.83 13.92 30.31
CA LYS A 48 -3.67 13.88 29.44
C LYS A 48 -4.14 13.70 28.00
N LYS A 49 -3.70 14.59 27.09
CA LYS A 49 -3.89 14.43 25.65
C LYS A 49 -3.26 13.12 25.20
N LEU A 50 -4.02 12.31 24.45
CA LEU A 50 -3.62 10.98 24.00
C LEU A 50 -2.96 11.07 22.61
N PRO A 51 -1.98 10.22 22.31
CA PRO A 51 -1.44 10.13 20.96
C PRO A 51 -2.56 9.74 19.97
N VAL A 52 -2.48 10.29 18.77
CA VAL A 52 -3.47 10.09 17.71
C VAL A 52 -2.88 9.14 16.67
N PHE A 53 -3.62 8.07 16.36
CA PHE A 53 -3.29 7.08 15.34
C PHE A 53 -4.27 7.25 14.18
N VAL A 54 -3.79 7.75 13.04
CA VAL A 54 -4.60 8.02 11.85
C VAL A 54 -4.40 6.90 10.85
N TRP A 55 -5.46 6.18 10.51
CA TRP A 55 -5.43 5.09 9.55
C TRP A 55 -5.92 5.52 8.17
N ILE A 56 -5.10 5.22 7.16
CA ILE A 56 -5.38 5.41 5.74
C ILE A 56 -5.53 4.03 5.11
N HIS A 57 -6.74 3.72 4.63
CA HIS A 57 -7.03 2.40 4.10
C HIS A 57 -6.34 2.12 2.77
N GLY A 58 -6.09 0.83 2.47
CA GLY A 58 -5.60 0.34 1.19
C GLY A 58 -6.68 0.14 0.14
N GLY A 59 -6.38 -0.73 -0.82
CA GLY A 59 -7.28 -1.09 -1.93
C GLY A 59 -6.89 -0.48 -3.28
N GLY A 60 -5.59 -0.35 -3.56
CA GLY A 60 -5.05 0.04 -4.87
C GLY A 60 -5.42 1.45 -5.33
N LEU A 61 -5.83 2.36 -4.44
CA LEU A 61 -6.44 3.66 -4.72
C LEU A 61 -7.79 3.58 -5.45
N VAL A 62 -8.40 2.41 -5.55
CA VAL A 62 -9.63 2.13 -6.30
C VAL A 62 -10.75 1.64 -5.40
N PHE A 63 -10.41 0.93 -4.32
CA PHE A 63 -11.33 0.35 -3.36
C PHE A 63 -10.99 0.76 -1.93
N GLY A 64 -11.88 0.41 -1.00
CA GLY A 64 -11.64 0.56 0.41
C GLY A 64 -12.59 1.52 1.11
N ALA A 65 -12.56 1.46 2.43
CA ALA A 65 -13.39 2.32 3.27
C ALA A 65 -12.86 2.41 4.70
N ALA A 66 -12.96 3.59 5.31
CA ALA A 66 -12.65 3.81 6.72
C ALA A 66 -13.50 2.94 7.65
N SER A 67 -14.73 2.63 7.27
CA SER A 67 -15.68 1.83 8.06
C SER A 67 -15.34 0.34 8.12
N SER A 68 -14.41 -0.15 7.30
CA SER A 68 -13.90 -1.54 7.38
C SER A 68 -13.04 -1.76 8.62
N TYR A 69 -12.52 -0.69 9.22
CA TYR A 69 -11.58 -0.73 10.34
C TYR A 69 -12.23 -0.17 11.62
N ASP A 70 -12.28 -1.00 12.65
CA ASP A 70 -12.77 -0.61 13.97
C ASP A 70 -11.59 -0.34 14.90
N GLY A 71 -11.37 0.92 15.24
CA GLY A 71 -10.28 1.36 16.11
C GLY A 71 -10.52 1.16 17.60
N SER A 72 -11.68 0.60 18.00
CA SER A 72 -12.06 0.53 19.41
C SER A 72 -11.15 -0.34 20.26
N ALA A 73 -10.61 -1.43 19.71
CA ALA A 73 -9.66 -2.28 20.44
C ALA A 73 -8.36 -1.53 20.76
N LEU A 74 -7.74 -0.88 19.75
CA LEU A 74 -6.56 -0.03 19.97
C LEU A 74 -6.81 1.09 20.97
N ALA A 75 -7.94 1.80 20.84
CA ALA A 75 -8.30 2.87 21.75
C ALA A 75 -8.48 2.37 23.18
N ALA A 76 -9.21 1.28 23.37
CA ALA A 76 -9.54 0.75 24.69
C ALA A 76 -8.33 0.10 25.40
N PHE A 77 -7.53 -0.66 24.67
CA PHE A 77 -6.43 -1.43 25.26
C PHE A 77 -5.17 -0.58 25.50
N ASP A 78 -4.93 0.41 24.65
CA ASP A 78 -3.62 1.10 24.64
C ASP A 78 -3.72 2.62 24.82
N ASN A 79 -4.89 3.15 25.17
CA ASN A 79 -5.11 4.58 25.44
C ASN A 79 -4.55 5.48 24.32
N VAL A 80 -5.06 5.30 23.11
CA VAL A 80 -4.79 6.12 21.94
C VAL A 80 -6.11 6.59 21.32
N VAL A 81 -6.13 7.73 20.68
CA VAL A 81 -7.24 8.15 19.82
C VAL A 81 -6.98 7.59 18.43
N VAL A 82 -7.89 6.80 17.88
CA VAL A 82 -7.80 6.25 16.54
C VAL A 82 -8.71 7.02 15.60
N VAL A 83 -8.19 7.45 14.46
CA VAL A 83 -8.97 8.12 13.41
C VAL A 83 -8.85 7.30 12.13
N THR A 84 -9.97 6.91 11.51
CA THR A 84 -9.95 6.26 10.18
C THR A 84 -10.57 7.21 9.17
N ILE A 85 -9.88 7.48 8.07
CA ILE A 85 -10.25 8.52 7.11
C ILE A 85 -10.71 7.93 5.78
N GLN A 86 -11.59 8.67 5.09
CA GLN A 86 -11.96 8.45 3.69
C GLN A 86 -11.17 9.40 2.79
N TYR A 87 -10.98 9.01 1.54
CA TYR A 87 -10.39 9.83 0.48
C TYR A 87 -10.94 9.37 -0.88
N ARG A 88 -11.01 10.26 -1.85
CA ARG A 88 -11.52 9.94 -3.19
C ARG A 88 -10.64 8.93 -3.90
N LEU A 89 -11.29 8.01 -4.59
CA LEU A 89 -10.72 6.84 -5.23
C LEU A 89 -10.86 6.90 -6.75
N GLY A 90 -10.15 6.01 -7.44
CA GLY A 90 -10.26 5.85 -8.87
C GLY A 90 -9.92 7.12 -9.65
N ILE A 91 -10.56 7.29 -10.79
CA ILE A 91 -10.34 8.48 -11.63
C ILE A 91 -10.80 9.78 -10.94
N VAL A 92 -11.77 9.73 -10.03
CA VAL A 92 -12.19 10.90 -9.25
C VAL A 92 -11.08 11.39 -8.32
N GLY A 93 -10.28 10.46 -7.78
CA GLY A 93 -9.18 10.79 -6.88
C GLY A 93 -7.84 11.09 -7.57
N TYR A 94 -7.60 10.50 -8.75
CA TYR A 94 -6.23 10.45 -9.30
C TYR A 94 -6.12 10.75 -10.80
N PHE A 95 -7.21 11.09 -11.49
CA PHE A 95 -7.13 11.50 -12.89
C PHE A 95 -6.30 12.76 -13.07
N SER A 96 -5.36 12.75 -14.03
CA SER A 96 -4.51 13.89 -14.33
C SER A 96 -4.28 14.03 -15.82
N THR A 97 -4.37 15.26 -16.32
CA THR A 97 -3.99 15.63 -17.69
C THR A 97 -2.55 16.14 -17.79
N GLY A 98 -1.80 16.13 -16.67
CA GLY A 98 -0.44 16.68 -16.62
C GLY A 98 -0.37 18.20 -16.70
N ASP A 99 -1.51 18.89 -16.74
CA ASP A 99 -1.60 20.33 -16.88
C ASP A 99 -2.62 20.98 -15.91
N LYS A 100 -2.89 22.27 -16.13
CA LYS A 100 -3.79 23.05 -15.27
C LYS A 100 -5.27 22.60 -15.30
N HIS A 101 -5.70 21.83 -16.30
CA HIS A 101 -7.10 21.41 -16.44
C HIS A 101 -7.47 20.29 -15.49
N ALA A 102 -6.53 19.35 -15.24
CA ALA A 102 -6.65 18.35 -14.18
C ALA A 102 -5.25 18.01 -13.64
N ARG A 103 -4.88 18.58 -12.50
CA ARG A 103 -3.58 18.33 -11.88
C ARG A 103 -3.44 16.94 -11.28
N GLY A 104 -4.57 16.33 -10.89
CA GLY A 104 -4.58 15.03 -10.21
C GLY A 104 -4.28 15.11 -8.72
N ASN A 105 -3.98 13.94 -8.11
CA ASN A 105 -3.65 13.79 -6.70
C ASN A 105 -4.73 14.25 -5.70
N TRP A 106 -6.00 14.38 -6.13
CA TRP A 106 -7.08 14.89 -5.27
C TRP A 106 -7.35 13.97 -4.08
N GLY A 107 -7.23 12.65 -4.24
CA GLY A 107 -7.33 11.72 -3.13
C GLY A 107 -6.26 11.97 -2.05
N TYR A 108 -5.04 12.33 -2.44
CA TYR A 108 -4.01 12.74 -1.49
C TYR A 108 -4.29 14.11 -0.86
N LEU A 109 -4.88 15.04 -1.61
CA LEU A 109 -5.32 16.32 -1.05
C LEU A 109 -6.45 16.14 -0.04
N ASP A 110 -7.34 15.16 -0.24
CA ASP A 110 -8.36 14.79 0.74
C ASP A 110 -7.72 14.28 2.05
N GLN A 111 -6.65 13.48 1.95
CA GLN A 111 -5.89 13.01 3.11
C GLN A 111 -5.21 14.18 3.83
N VAL A 112 -4.64 15.15 3.10
CA VAL A 112 -4.09 16.38 3.69
C VAL A 112 -5.18 17.17 4.43
N ALA A 113 -6.37 17.32 3.82
CA ALA A 113 -7.51 18.00 4.45
C ALA A 113 -7.97 17.28 5.73
N ALA A 114 -8.01 15.95 5.72
CA ALA A 114 -8.31 15.17 6.92
C ALA A 114 -7.28 15.39 8.04
N LEU A 115 -5.99 15.47 7.69
CA LEU A 115 -4.93 15.76 8.66
C LEU A 115 -5.02 17.20 9.20
N GLN A 116 -5.39 18.18 8.37
CA GLN A 116 -5.66 19.55 8.81
C GLN A 116 -6.83 19.58 9.79
N TRP A 117 -7.92 18.88 9.46
CA TRP A 117 -9.06 18.75 10.37
C TRP A 117 -8.65 18.13 11.73
N ILE A 118 -7.78 17.11 11.71
CA ILE A 118 -7.25 16.50 12.94
C ILE A 118 -6.46 17.53 13.75
N GLN A 119 -5.60 18.33 13.13
CA GLN A 119 -4.85 19.37 13.83
C GLN A 119 -5.76 20.38 14.55
N GLU A 120 -6.86 20.74 13.91
CA GLU A 120 -7.79 21.73 14.44
C GLU A 120 -8.77 21.19 15.49
N ASN A 121 -9.16 19.90 15.38
CA ASN A 121 -10.32 19.39 16.10
C ASN A 121 -10.06 18.25 17.07
N ILE A 122 -8.95 17.48 16.90
CA ILE A 122 -8.77 16.21 17.64
C ILE A 122 -8.61 16.43 19.15
N ILE A 123 -8.26 17.64 19.57
CA ILE A 123 -8.20 18.01 20.99
C ILE A 123 -9.54 17.88 21.70
N HIS A 124 -10.64 18.10 21.00
CA HIS A 124 -12.00 17.98 21.54
C HIS A 124 -12.40 16.51 21.76
N PHE A 125 -11.65 15.57 21.16
CA PHE A 125 -11.82 14.13 21.32
C PHE A 125 -10.77 13.52 22.28
N GLY A 126 -10.00 14.37 22.98
CA GLY A 126 -8.96 13.94 23.91
C GLY A 126 -7.62 13.61 23.24
N GLY A 127 -7.47 13.83 21.93
CA GLY A 127 -6.24 13.61 21.20
C GLY A 127 -5.24 14.75 21.30
N ASP A 128 -3.96 14.45 21.14
CA ASP A 128 -2.88 15.42 21.07
C ASP A 128 -2.54 15.75 19.60
N PRO A 129 -2.88 16.95 19.09
CA PRO A 129 -2.48 17.35 17.74
C PRO A 129 -0.96 17.41 17.55
N GLY A 130 -0.17 17.54 18.64
CA GLY A 130 1.30 17.46 18.62
C GLY A 130 1.85 16.03 18.62
N SER A 131 1.01 14.99 18.63
CA SER A 131 1.43 13.59 18.63
C SER A 131 0.59 12.73 17.67
N VAL A 132 0.60 13.09 16.39
CA VAL A 132 -0.14 12.42 15.32
C VAL A 132 0.78 11.44 14.60
N THR A 133 0.36 10.17 14.51
CA THR A 133 1.00 9.12 13.70
C THR A 133 0.07 8.77 12.54
N ILE A 134 0.57 8.85 11.31
CA ILE A 134 -0.14 8.34 10.14
C ILE A 134 0.26 6.90 9.89
N ALA A 135 -0.71 6.04 9.61
CA ALA A 135 -0.50 4.63 9.36
C ALA A 135 -1.39 4.16 8.21
N GLY A 136 -0.97 3.15 7.48
CA GLY A 136 -1.78 2.57 6.41
C GLY A 136 -1.11 1.37 5.79
N GLU A 137 -1.92 0.54 5.14
CA GLU A 137 -1.47 -0.71 4.51
C GLU A 137 -1.71 -0.64 3.00
N SER A 138 -0.84 -1.32 2.20
CA SER A 138 -0.97 -1.37 0.74
C SER A 138 -0.98 0.04 0.12
N ALA A 139 -2.01 0.40 -0.65
CA ALA A 139 -2.18 1.76 -1.16
C ALA A 139 -2.29 2.81 -0.02
N GLY A 140 -2.73 2.42 1.17
CA GLY A 140 -2.69 3.26 2.39
C GLY A 140 -1.25 3.47 2.88
N GLY A 141 -0.42 2.44 2.87
CA GLY A 141 1.02 2.54 3.15
C GLY A 141 1.76 3.41 2.13
N ILE A 142 1.39 3.26 0.84
CA ILE A 142 1.87 4.14 -0.24
C ILE A 142 1.43 5.59 0.01
N SER A 143 0.19 5.81 0.47
CA SER A 143 -0.32 7.13 0.82
C SER A 143 0.44 7.75 1.99
N VAL A 144 0.74 6.98 3.03
CA VAL A 144 1.61 7.41 4.14
C VAL A 144 2.98 7.85 3.61
N SER A 145 3.60 7.01 2.79
CA SER A 145 4.88 7.32 2.16
C SER A 145 4.81 8.56 1.26
N ALA A 146 3.72 8.76 0.53
CA ALA A 146 3.47 9.96 -0.26
C ALA A 146 3.35 11.23 0.60
N LEU A 147 2.64 11.17 1.73
CA LEU A 147 2.53 12.27 2.70
C LEU A 147 3.89 12.60 3.34
N VAL A 148 4.73 11.59 3.60
CA VAL A 148 6.12 11.82 4.06
C VAL A 148 6.93 12.61 3.03
N LEU A 149 6.64 12.47 1.75
CA LEU A 149 7.32 13.18 0.66
C LEU A 149 6.69 14.55 0.32
N SER A 150 5.44 14.79 0.75
CA SER A 150 4.71 16.00 0.36
C SER A 150 5.01 17.19 1.27
N PRO A 151 5.38 18.35 0.71
CA PRO A 151 5.53 19.57 1.49
C PRO A 151 4.20 20.06 2.08
N LEU A 152 3.05 19.70 1.49
CA LEU A 152 1.73 20.09 2.00
C LEU A 152 1.37 19.42 3.33
N ALA A 153 1.98 18.28 3.62
CA ALA A 153 1.74 17.53 4.86
C ALA A 153 2.71 17.89 5.99
N LYS A 154 3.61 18.85 5.75
CA LYS A 154 4.62 19.26 6.72
C LYS A 154 3.97 19.80 8.01
N GLY A 155 4.36 19.19 9.14
CA GLY A 155 3.87 19.56 10.47
C GLY A 155 2.46 19.04 10.81
N LEU A 156 1.78 18.31 9.90
CA LEU A 156 0.47 17.73 10.15
C LEU A 156 0.54 16.36 10.85
N PHE A 157 1.70 15.72 10.83
CA PHE A 157 1.97 14.46 11.54
C PHE A 157 3.43 14.44 12.05
N HIS A 158 3.70 13.52 12.97
CA HIS A 158 4.95 13.47 13.73
C HIS A 158 5.64 12.10 13.63
N LYS A 159 4.94 11.09 13.14
CA LYS A 159 5.42 9.70 12.95
C LYS A 159 4.67 9.06 11.80
N ALA A 160 5.27 8.07 11.17
CA ALA A 160 4.68 7.37 10.03
C ALA A 160 4.83 5.85 10.15
N ILE A 161 3.85 5.09 9.63
CA ILE A 161 3.87 3.62 9.54
C ILE A 161 3.35 3.23 8.17
N SER A 162 4.19 2.61 7.33
CA SER A 162 3.79 2.00 6.05
C SER A 162 3.87 0.49 6.15
N GLU A 163 2.72 -0.15 6.04
CA GLU A 163 2.55 -1.60 6.01
C GLU A 163 2.37 -2.02 4.56
N SER A 164 3.26 -2.87 4.05
CA SER A 164 3.18 -3.45 2.68
C SER A 164 2.91 -2.44 1.57
N GLY A 165 3.61 -1.28 1.61
CA GLY A 165 3.44 -0.27 0.56
C GLY A 165 4.23 1.01 0.79
N THR A 166 4.97 1.45 -0.23
CA THR A 166 5.71 2.74 -0.25
C THR A 166 5.68 3.40 -1.63
N ALA A 167 5.81 4.72 -1.70
CA ALA A 167 5.50 5.56 -2.87
C ALA A 167 6.59 5.59 -3.96
N VAL A 168 7.33 4.49 -4.23
CA VAL A 168 8.51 4.55 -5.13
C VAL A 168 8.32 3.84 -6.46
N ARG A 169 7.63 2.71 -6.51
CA ARG A 169 7.62 1.83 -7.68
C ARG A 169 6.28 1.70 -8.36
N ILE A 170 5.21 1.63 -7.60
CA ILE A 170 3.85 1.43 -8.10
C ILE A 170 2.95 2.62 -7.71
N LEU A 171 1.83 2.75 -8.39
CA LEU A 171 0.84 3.83 -8.20
C LEU A 171 1.42 5.25 -8.40
N PHE A 172 2.45 5.38 -9.23
CA PHE A 172 3.00 6.66 -9.68
C PHE A 172 3.29 6.62 -11.18
N THR A 173 2.91 7.66 -11.91
CA THR A 173 3.19 7.81 -13.35
C THR A 173 3.98 9.08 -13.64
N ASP A 174 4.94 8.98 -14.57
CA ASP A 174 5.62 10.15 -15.14
C ASP A 174 4.96 10.65 -16.43
N GLN A 175 3.87 9.99 -16.85
CA GLN A 175 3.19 10.23 -18.13
C GLN A 175 1.67 10.37 -17.92
N PRO A 176 1.21 11.34 -17.11
CA PRO A 176 -0.21 11.53 -16.83
C PRO A 176 -1.05 11.84 -18.08
N GLU A 177 -0.45 12.51 -19.10
CA GLU A 177 -1.11 12.81 -20.36
C GLU A 177 -1.52 11.53 -21.11
N GLN A 178 -0.65 10.52 -21.16
CA GLN A 178 -0.95 9.24 -21.79
C GLN A 178 -2.06 8.49 -21.03
N ALA A 179 -2.03 8.55 -19.70
CA ALA A 179 -3.09 7.99 -18.87
C ALA A 179 -4.44 8.68 -19.18
N ALA A 180 -4.45 10.01 -19.28
CA ALA A 180 -5.63 10.79 -19.62
C ALA A 180 -6.20 10.42 -21.00
N GLU A 181 -5.37 10.27 -22.03
CA GLU A 181 -5.80 9.87 -23.37
C GLU A 181 -6.44 8.48 -23.39
N ARG A 182 -5.93 7.54 -22.61
CA ARG A 182 -6.50 6.19 -22.48
C ARG A 182 -7.82 6.21 -21.73
N ILE A 183 -7.91 6.99 -20.66
CA ILE A 183 -9.16 7.22 -19.93
C ILE A 183 -10.21 7.85 -20.86
N ALA A 184 -9.83 8.86 -21.65
CA ALA A 184 -10.70 9.46 -22.65
C ALA A 184 -11.20 8.42 -23.66
N THR A 185 -10.32 7.56 -24.17
CA THR A 185 -10.70 6.48 -25.09
C THR A 185 -11.72 5.53 -24.45
N ALA A 186 -11.44 5.09 -23.20
CA ALA A 186 -12.30 4.16 -22.47
C ALA A 186 -13.67 4.78 -22.13
N SER A 187 -13.73 6.11 -22.05
CA SER A 187 -14.92 6.91 -21.72
C SER A 187 -15.72 7.32 -22.94
N GLY A 188 -15.19 7.12 -24.16
CA GLY A 188 -15.77 7.65 -25.39
C GLY A 188 -15.67 9.19 -25.49
N CYS A 189 -14.70 9.81 -24.80
CA CYS A 189 -14.46 11.24 -24.84
C CYS A 189 -13.51 11.62 -25.98
N GLU A 190 -13.76 12.79 -26.61
CA GLU A 190 -12.86 13.34 -27.62
C GLU A 190 -11.52 13.78 -26.99
N LYS A 191 -10.42 13.53 -27.70
CA LYS A 191 -9.05 13.85 -27.24
C LYS A 191 -8.52 15.15 -27.86
N SER A 192 -9.41 16.05 -28.26
CA SER A 192 -9.04 17.30 -28.93
C SER A 192 -8.23 18.26 -28.05
N SER A 193 -8.43 18.21 -26.72
CA SER A 193 -7.68 18.96 -25.72
C SER A 193 -7.91 18.39 -24.32
N SER A 194 -7.01 18.70 -23.39
CA SER A 194 -7.17 18.38 -21.96
C SER A 194 -8.48 18.94 -21.40
N ALA A 195 -8.86 20.15 -21.79
CA ALA A 195 -10.13 20.76 -21.38
C ALA A 195 -11.34 19.94 -21.85
N ALA A 196 -11.36 19.51 -23.12
CA ALA A 196 -12.45 18.71 -23.66
C ALA A 196 -12.59 17.35 -22.95
N ILE A 197 -11.47 16.70 -22.64
CA ILE A 197 -11.47 15.45 -21.85
C ILE A 197 -12.11 15.67 -20.48
N VAL A 198 -11.68 16.73 -19.76
CA VAL A 198 -12.19 17.06 -18.42
C VAL A 198 -13.68 17.36 -18.45
N GLU A 199 -14.15 18.17 -19.41
CA GLU A 199 -15.57 18.50 -19.57
C GLU A 199 -16.40 17.25 -19.84
N CYS A 200 -15.96 16.41 -20.77
CA CYS A 200 -16.65 15.16 -21.08
C CYS A 200 -16.73 14.22 -19.87
N LEU A 201 -15.65 14.09 -19.10
CA LEU A 201 -15.64 13.23 -17.89
C LEU A 201 -16.59 13.77 -16.80
N ARG A 202 -16.76 15.10 -16.70
CA ARG A 202 -17.70 15.72 -15.75
C ARG A 202 -19.16 15.47 -16.07
N GLU A 203 -19.48 15.17 -17.33
CA GLU A 203 -20.84 14.82 -17.78
C GLU A 203 -21.19 13.36 -17.54
N LYS A 204 -20.22 12.52 -17.12
CA LYS A 204 -20.44 11.11 -16.85
C LYS A 204 -21.18 10.90 -15.53
N THR A 205 -22.06 9.91 -15.52
CA THR A 205 -22.74 9.46 -14.29
C THR A 205 -21.76 8.74 -13.36
N GLU A 206 -22.12 8.65 -12.08
CA GLU A 206 -21.34 7.88 -11.09
C GLU A 206 -21.06 6.44 -11.56
N GLU A 207 -22.06 5.76 -12.13
CA GLU A 207 -21.92 4.40 -12.64
C GLU A 207 -20.93 4.34 -13.81
N GLU A 208 -20.99 5.26 -14.77
CA GLU A 208 -20.03 5.34 -15.87
C GLU A 208 -18.61 5.58 -15.35
N ILE A 209 -18.42 6.48 -14.38
CA ILE A 209 -17.13 6.76 -13.74
C ILE A 209 -16.55 5.50 -13.07
N VAL A 210 -17.38 4.74 -12.35
CA VAL A 210 -16.96 3.46 -11.74
C VAL A 210 -16.54 2.46 -12.82
N GLN A 211 -17.32 2.32 -13.90
CA GLN A 211 -16.99 1.41 -14.99
C GLN A 211 -15.71 1.80 -15.73
N ILE A 212 -15.45 3.11 -15.90
CA ILE A 212 -14.20 3.59 -16.47
C ILE A 212 -13.03 3.28 -15.55
N THR A 213 -13.18 3.51 -14.23
CA THR A 213 -12.18 3.18 -13.22
C THR A 213 -11.80 1.69 -13.30
N LEU A 214 -12.79 0.80 -13.36
CA LEU A 214 -12.55 -0.66 -13.44
C LEU A 214 -11.80 -1.09 -14.71
N LYS A 215 -11.96 -0.36 -15.82
CA LYS A 215 -11.19 -0.64 -17.04
C LYS A 215 -9.73 -0.19 -16.94
N MET A 216 -9.40 0.65 -15.94
CA MET A 216 -8.12 1.31 -15.79
C MET A 216 -7.34 0.82 -14.57
N ASP A 217 -7.86 -0.13 -13.82
CA ASP A 217 -7.24 -0.63 -12.59
C ASP A 217 -6.36 -1.87 -12.81
N LEU A 218 -5.81 -2.39 -11.71
CA LEU A 218 -4.97 -3.59 -11.70
C LEU A 218 -5.66 -4.84 -12.26
N THR A 219 -6.99 -4.89 -12.29
CA THR A 219 -7.73 -6.06 -12.82
C THR A 219 -7.58 -6.20 -14.32
N THR A 220 -7.13 -5.15 -15.04
CA THR A 220 -6.85 -5.21 -16.48
C THR A 220 -5.59 -6.00 -16.81
N LEU A 221 -4.69 -6.28 -15.86
CA LEU A 221 -3.58 -7.20 -16.04
C LEU A 221 -4.03 -8.59 -16.50
N HIS A 222 -5.25 -8.99 -16.11
CA HIS A 222 -5.89 -10.20 -16.63
C HIS A 222 -5.91 -10.25 -18.17
N LEU A 223 -6.10 -9.14 -18.85
CA LEU A 223 -6.12 -9.11 -20.31
C LEU A 223 -4.76 -9.40 -20.94
N CYS A 224 -3.67 -9.09 -20.24
CA CYS A 224 -2.33 -9.26 -20.78
C CYS A 224 -1.92 -10.73 -20.99
N TYR A 225 -2.42 -11.63 -20.18
CA TYR A 225 -2.15 -13.07 -20.36
C TYR A 225 -3.28 -13.85 -21.02
N THR A 226 -4.52 -13.32 -21.06
CA THR A 226 -5.63 -13.95 -21.80
C THR A 226 -5.66 -13.53 -23.26
N SER A 227 -5.10 -12.37 -23.61
CA SER A 227 -5.04 -11.82 -24.96
C SER A 227 -3.78 -10.97 -25.12
N PRO A 228 -2.58 -11.59 -25.25
CA PRO A 228 -1.30 -10.87 -25.33
C PRO A 228 -1.26 -9.80 -26.44
N GLU A 229 -1.97 -10.04 -27.52
CA GLU A 229 -2.10 -9.08 -28.64
C GLU A 229 -2.86 -7.80 -28.27
N LYS A 230 -3.62 -7.81 -27.18
CA LYS A 230 -4.38 -6.66 -26.65
C LYS A 230 -3.64 -5.97 -25.50
N CYS A 231 -2.53 -6.55 -25.07
CA CYS A 231 -1.70 -5.98 -24.00
C CYS A 231 -0.71 -4.95 -24.55
N GLU A 232 -1.21 -3.80 -24.92
CA GLU A 232 -0.35 -2.64 -25.17
C GLU A 232 0.10 -2.07 -23.82
N GLN A 233 1.22 -2.56 -23.30
CA GLN A 233 1.88 -2.14 -22.06
C GLN A 233 0.96 -2.09 -20.83
N PRO A 234 1.13 -2.99 -19.86
CA PRO A 234 0.43 -2.91 -18.58
C PRO A 234 0.88 -1.62 -17.91
N SER A 235 -0.01 -0.69 -17.72
CA SER A 235 0.23 0.51 -16.94
C SER A 235 -0.91 0.69 -15.97
N LEU A 236 -0.56 0.99 -14.73
CA LEU A 236 -1.52 1.43 -13.73
C LEU A 236 -1.94 2.85 -14.10
N PHE A 237 -3.16 2.99 -14.62
CA PHE A 237 -3.65 4.28 -15.10
C PHE A 237 -4.22 5.13 -13.98
N ILE A 238 -4.59 4.51 -12.87
CA ILE A 238 -4.99 5.18 -11.64
C ILE A 238 -3.75 5.30 -10.78
N SER A 239 -3.06 6.40 -10.92
CA SER A 239 -1.77 6.65 -10.29
C SER A 239 -1.59 8.12 -9.97
N ALA A 240 -0.81 8.40 -8.94
CA ALA A 240 -0.33 9.75 -8.67
C ALA A 240 0.66 10.22 -9.75
N SER A 241 0.87 11.52 -9.83
CA SER A 241 1.88 12.13 -10.72
C SER A 241 2.54 13.33 -10.05
N ALA A 242 3.68 13.76 -10.59
CA ALA A 242 4.31 15.01 -10.18
C ALA A 242 3.46 16.18 -10.71
N ASP A 243 2.78 16.88 -9.81
CA ASP A 243 1.86 17.99 -10.11
C ASP A 243 2.42 19.37 -9.74
N GLY A 244 3.64 19.39 -9.19
CA GLY A 244 4.31 20.59 -8.70
C GLY A 244 3.75 21.14 -7.39
N VAL A 245 2.71 20.52 -6.82
CA VAL A 245 2.01 20.97 -5.60
C VAL A 245 2.08 19.91 -4.50
N PHE A 246 1.42 18.76 -4.68
CA PHE A 246 1.50 17.65 -3.74
C PHE A 246 2.85 16.93 -3.89
N PHE A 247 3.23 16.61 -5.13
CA PHE A 247 4.55 16.12 -5.49
C PHE A 247 5.29 17.14 -6.34
N PRO A 248 6.22 17.95 -5.76
CA PRO A 248 7.05 18.87 -6.54
C PRO A 248 7.94 18.20 -7.58
N LYS A 249 8.32 16.94 -7.32
CA LYS A 249 9.14 16.06 -8.16
C LYS A 249 8.68 14.62 -7.99
N SER A 250 9.23 13.69 -8.79
CA SER A 250 8.94 12.27 -8.58
C SER A 250 9.38 11.80 -7.18
N PRO A 251 8.69 10.81 -6.58
CA PRO A 251 9.04 10.29 -5.25
C PRO A 251 10.51 9.92 -5.09
N ARG A 252 11.10 9.30 -6.11
CA ARG A 252 12.52 8.92 -6.10
C ARG A 252 13.47 10.11 -6.09
N GLN A 253 13.14 11.17 -6.83
CA GLN A 253 13.91 12.42 -6.79
C GLN A 253 13.82 13.07 -5.43
N LEU A 254 12.62 13.15 -4.83
CA LEU A 254 12.43 13.72 -3.49
C LEU A 254 13.25 12.96 -2.44
N LEU A 255 13.25 11.62 -2.48
CA LEU A 255 14.06 10.78 -1.59
C LEU A 255 15.57 11.01 -1.79
N SER A 256 16.05 11.00 -3.03
CA SER A 256 17.47 11.18 -3.34
C SER A 256 17.99 12.57 -2.95
N GLU A 257 17.14 13.59 -3.03
CA GLU A 257 17.42 14.96 -2.61
C GLU A 257 17.15 15.20 -1.12
N LYS A 258 16.71 14.18 -0.38
CA LYS A 258 16.32 14.27 1.05
C LYS A 258 15.22 15.29 1.33
N MET A 259 14.36 15.54 0.35
CA MET A 259 13.19 16.41 0.48
C MET A 259 12.03 15.62 1.10
N ILE A 260 12.12 15.36 2.38
CA ILE A 260 11.19 14.51 3.14
C ILE A 260 10.77 15.20 4.43
N ASN A 261 9.59 14.84 4.94
CA ASN A 261 9.21 15.16 6.31
C ASN A 261 10.01 14.25 7.25
N ALA A 262 10.91 14.85 8.03
CA ALA A 262 11.86 14.15 8.90
C ALA A 262 11.15 13.66 10.18
N VAL A 263 10.58 12.46 10.14
CA VAL A 263 9.86 11.83 11.25
C VAL A 263 10.35 10.40 11.47
N PRO A 264 10.22 9.83 12.68
CA PRO A 264 10.37 8.38 12.88
C PRO A 264 9.43 7.58 11.98
N TYR A 265 9.90 6.46 11.42
CA TYR A 265 9.16 5.69 10.44
C TYR A 265 9.24 4.18 10.71
N ILE A 266 8.10 3.51 10.83
CA ILE A 266 8.00 2.05 10.70
C ILE A 266 7.66 1.71 9.26
N ILE A 267 8.42 0.79 8.67
CA ILE A 267 8.18 0.24 7.33
C ILE A 267 8.24 -1.28 7.45
N GLY A 268 7.30 -1.97 6.83
CA GLY A 268 7.34 -3.43 6.85
C GLY A 268 6.62 -4.08 5.70
N VAL A 269 6.77 -5.40 5.64
CA VAL A 269 6.18 -6.27 4.62
C VAL A 269 5.74 -7.59 5.25
N ASN A 270 4.91 -8.33 4.53
CA ASN A 270 4.54 -9.70 4.86
C ASN A 270 5.43 -10.69 4.09
N ASN A 271 5.59 -11.89 4.61
CA ASN A 271 6.48 -12.89 3.99
C ASN A 271 5.86 -13.63 2.79
N CYS A 272 4.65 -13.26 2.39
CA CYS A 272 3.95 -13.79 1.21
C CYS A 272 3.02 -12.74 0.59
N GLU A 273 3.59 -11.61 0.15
CA GLU A 273 2.84 -10.42 -0.33
C GLU A 273 1.94 -10.66 -1.55
N PHE A 274 2.13 -11.73 -2.28
CA PHE A 274 1.34 -12.06 -3.47
C PHE A 274 0.83 -13.51 -3.41
N GLY A 275 0.31 -13.93 -2.22
CA GLY A 275 -0.10 -15.32 -1.99
C GLY A 275 -1.49 -15.66 -2.51
N TRP A 276 -2.51 -14.91 -2.09
CA TRP A 276 -3.91 -15.21 -2.37
C TRP A 276 -4.79 -13.96 -2.55
N VAL A 277 -4.73 -12.96 -1.66
CA VAL A 277 -5.61 -11.78 -1.72
C VAL A 277 -5.42 -11.02 -3.02
N LEU A 278 -4.18 -10.68 -3.38
CA LEU A 278 -3.89 -9.96 -4.61
C LEU A 278 -4.14 -10.77 -5.88
N PRO A 279 -3.70 -12.05 -5.99
CA PRO A 279 -4.10 -12.91 -7.11
C PRO A 279 -5.60 -12.98 -7.32
N MET A 280 -6.40 -13.12 -6.27
CA MET A 280 -7.86 -13.13 -6.33
C MET A 280 -8.40 -11.79 -6.87
N ALA A 281 -7.94 -10.68 -6.30
CA ALA A 281 -8.34 -9.33 -6.71
C ALA A 281 -8.01 -9.04 -8.16
N MET A 282 -6.84 -9.49 -8.63
CA MET A 282 -6.34 -9.29 -9.99
C MET A 282 -6.83 -10.35 -10.98
N LYS A 283 -7.75 -11.23 -10.56
CA LYS A 283 -8.28 -12.33 -11.39
C LYS A 283 -7.14 -13.14 -12.03
N PHE A 284 -6.15 -13.49 -11.24
CA PHE A 284 -5.02 -14.29 -11.69
C PHE A 284 -5.50 -15.61 -12.28
N PRO A 285 -4.80 -16.22 -13.27
CA PRO A 285 -5.19 -17.52 -13.80
C PRO A 285 -5.19 -18.58 -12.69
N ALA A 286 -5.83 -19.72 -12.92
CA ALA A 286 -5.81 -20.84 -11.99
C ALA A 286 -4.36 -21.26 -11.67
N TYR A 287 -3.90 -20.96 -10.46
CA TYR A 287 -2.50 -21.14 -10.04
C TYR A 287 -2.36 -22.09 -8.85
N THR A 288 -3.46 -22.47 -8.21
CA THR A 288 -3.44 -23.31 -6.99
C THR A 288 -2.74 -24.65 -7.20
N ASP A 289 -2.89 -25.26 -8.37
CA ASP A 289 -2.26 -26.54 -8.73
C ASP A 289 -0.88 -26.38 -9.38
N GLY A 290 -0.36 -25.15 -9.42
CA GLY A 290 0.90 -24.80 -10.06
C GLY A 290 0.74 -24.08 -11.40
N LEU A 291 1.85 -23.60 -11.95
CA LEU A 291 1.89 -22.82 -13.20
C LEU A 291 2.86 -23.45 -14.21
N ASP A 292 2.56 -23.28 -15.50
CA ASP A 292 3.48 -23.60 -16.57
C ASP A 292 4.50 -22.46 -16.79
N ASP A 293 5.70 -22.82 -17.24
CA ASP A 293 6.81 -21.88 -17.45
C ASP A 293 6.45 -20.71 -18.36
N ASP A 294 5.76 -20.95 -19.46
CA ASP A 294 5.37 -19.90 -20.41
C ASP A 294 4.40 -18.90 -19.78
N VAL A 295 3.44 -19.40 -19.02
CA VAL A 295 2.49 -18.55 -18.27
C VAL A 295 3.24 -17.72 -17.21
N ALA A 296 4.15 -18.35 -16.47
CA ALA A 296 4.93 -17.66 -15.45
C ALA A 296 5.81 -16.54 -16.07
N ARG A 297 6.42 -16.77 -17.21
CA ARG A 297 7.23 -15.75 -17.92
C ARG A 297 6.38 -14.56 -18.38
N GLN A 298 5.21 -14.81 -18.96
CA GLN A 298 4.29 -13.75 -19.40
C GLN A 298 3.81 -12.88 -18.23
N LEU A 299 3.43 -13.51 -17.13
CA LEU A 299 3.02 -12.82 -15.92
C LEU A 299 4.17 -11.99 -15.35
N LEU A 300 5.36 -12.58 -15.22
CA LEU A 300 6.55 -11.89 -14.73
C LEU A 300 6.89 -10.67 -15.59
N GLN A 301 6.84 -10.79 -16.91
CA GLN A 301 7.04 -9.69 -17.85
C GLN A 301 6.06 -8.54 -17.58
N SER A 302 4.78 -8.86 -17.37
CA SER A 302 3.73 -7.88 -17.09
C SER A 302 4.00 -7.13 -15.78
N PHE A 303 4.33 -7.83 -14.71
CA PHE A 303 4.64 -7.20 -13.41
C PHE A 303 5.95 -6.40 -13.42
N LEU A 304 6.97 -6.87 -14.12
CA LEU A 304 8.21 -6.11 -14.30
C LEU A 304 7.94 -4.79 -15.03
N ALA A 305 7.11 -4.82 -16.09
CA ALA A 305 6.77 -3.62 -16.84
C ALA A 305 6.00 -2.57 -16.02
N LEU A 306 5.25 -2.99 -14.97
CA LEU A 306 4.61 -2.05 -14.04
C LEU A 306 5.61 -1.31 -13.14
N SER A 307 6.71 -1.97 -12.76
CA SER A 307 7.65 -1.46 -11.75
C SER A 307 8.95 -0.90 -12.35
N LEU A 308 9.28 -1.30 -13.58
CA LEU A 308 10.53 -0.96 -14.23
C LEU A 308 10.30 -0.43 -15.65
N LYS A 309 11.08 0.57 -16.04
CA LYS A 309 11.08 1.09 -17.41
C LYS A 309 12.13 0.36 -18.26
N GLY A 310 11.77 -0.01 -19.50
CA GLY A 310 12.70 -0.60 -20.45
C GLY A 310 13.02 -2.07 -20.18
N VAL A 311 12.01 -2.82 -19.75
CA VAL A 311 12.10 -4.27 -19.55
C VAL A 311 12.28 -4.95 -20.91
N THR A 312 13.37 -5.70 -21.06
CA THR A 312 13.66 -6.53 -22.23
C THR A 312 13.43 -8.01 -21.90
N SER A 313 13.37 -8.87 -22.91
CA SER A 313 13.30 -10.33 -22.70
C SER A 313 14.46 -10.85 -21.86
N GLU A 314 15.64 -10.29 -22.02
CA GLU A 314 16.83 -10.64 -21.23
C GLU A 314 16.65 -10.33 -19.74
N VAL A 315 16.05 -9.18 -19.40
CA VAL A 315 15.70 -8.83 -18.02
C VAL A 315 14.69 -9.82 -17.44
N VAL A 316 13.66 -10.20 -18.23
CA VAL A 316 12.69 -11.20 -17.82
C VAL A 316 13.37 -12.54 -17.54
N ASP A 317 14.27 -12.98 -18.44
CA ASP A 317 15.01 -14.24 -18.27
C ASP A 317 15.93 -14.24 -17.04
N GLN A 318 16.60 -13.13 -16.75
CA GLN A 318 17.42 -13.00 -15.54
C GLN A 318 16.59 -13.12 -14.27
N VAL A 319 15.44 -12.42 -14.20
CA VAL A 319 14.55 -12.48 -13.03
C VAL A 319 13.90 -13.86 -12.92
N TYR A 320 13.46 -14.44 -14.04
CA TYR A 320 12.92 -15.80 -14.08
C TYR A 320 13.93 -16.81 -13.50
N ASN A 321 15.16 -16.78 -13.96
CA ASN A 321 16.20 -17.68 -13.50
C ASN A 321 16.51 -17.50 -12.01
N GLU A 322 16.50 -16.27 -11.49
CA GLU A 322 16.75 -16.00 -10.06
C GLU A 322 15.65 -16.54 -9.15
N TYR A 323 14.39 -16.50 -9.57
CA TYR A 323 13.24 -16.90 -8.73
C TYR A 323 12.72 -18.30 -9.04
N ILE A 324 12.81 -18.75 -10.29
CA ILE A 324 12.12 -19.95 -10.80
C ILE A 324 13.10 -20.95 -11.42
N GLY A 325 14.32 -20.52 -11.80
CA GLY A 325 15.26 -21.34 -12.60
C GLY A 325 15.63 -22.71 -12.02
N ASN A 326 15.40 -22.95 -10.73
CA ASN A 326 15.61 -24.25 -10.08
C ASN A 326 14.31 -25.01 -9.81
N ALA A 327 13.19 -24.60 -10.37
CA ALA A 327 11.90 -25.26 -10.16
C ALA A 327 11.88 -26.63 -10.89
N GLU A 328 11.48 -27.67 -10.17
CA GLU A 328 11.40 -29.05 -10.69
C GLU A 328 9.98 -29.45 -11.07
N ASN A 329 8.99 -28.65 -10.67
CA ASN A 329 7.57 -28.91 -10.91
C ASN A 329 6.76 -27.60 -10.93
N ARG A 330 5.50 -27.70 -11.42
CA ARG A 330 4.58 -26.58 -11.58
C ARG A 330 4.30 -25.83 -10.26
N ALA A 331 4.29 -26.51 -9.12
CA ALA A 331 4.08 -25.87 -7.82
C ALA A 331 5.25 -24.97 -7.43
N GLN A 332 6.49 -25.41 -7.68
CA GLN A 332 7.67 -24.61 -7.44
C GLN A 332 7.78 -23.42 -8.42
N VAL A 333 7.34 -23.59 -9.69
CA VAL A 333 7.22 -22.46 -10.64
C VAL A 333 6.25 -21.40 -10.09
N ARG A 334 5.07 -21.83 -9.61
CA ARG A 334 4.11 -20.94 -8.94
C ARG A 334 4.74 -20.23 -7.76
N ASP A 335 5.35 -20.97 -6.84
CA ASP A 335 5.89 -20.41 -5.59
C ASP A 335 6.99 -19.38 -5.88
N GLY A 336 7.89 -19.66 -6.81
CA GLY A 336 8.93 -18.74 -7.26
C GLY A 336 8.34 -17.48 -7.92
N LEU A 337 7.31 -17.64 -8.75
CA LEU A 337 6.64 -16.50 -9.38
C LEU A 337 5.96 -15.59 -8.35
N LEU A 338 5.21 -16.15 -7.42
CA LEU A 338 4.49 -15.38 -6.38
C LEU A 338 5.48 -14.64 -5.48
N ASP A 339 6.60 -15.28 -5.09
CA ASP A 339 7.67 -14.64 -4.32
C ASP A 339 8.30 -13.48 -5.11
N GLY A 340 8.59 -13.69 -6.39
CA GLY A 340 9.15 -12.66 -7.27
C GLY A 340 8.22 -11.45 -7.45
N ILE A 341 6.92 -11.69 -7.66
CA ILE A 341 5.93 -10.60 -7.80
C ILE A 341 5.80 -9.83 -6.48
N GLY A 342 5.73 -10.52 -5.34
CA GLY A 342 5.69 -9.88 -4.02
C GLY A 342 6.91 -8.98 -3.79
N ASP A 343 8.10 -9.45 -4.14
CA ASP A 343 9.33 -8.65 -4.04
C ASP A 343 9.28 -7.42 -4.96
N ILE A 344 8.87 -7.58 -6.22
CA ILE A 344 8.78 -6.49 -7.20
C ILE A 344 7.81 -5.40 -6.74
N LEU A 345 6.66 -5.78 -6.21
CA LEU A 345 5.61 -4.82 -5.85
C LEU A 345 5.88 -4.16 -4.50
N PHE A 346 6.36 -4.90 -3.49
CA PHE A 346 6.38 -4.42 -2.11
C PHE A 346 7.78 -4.40 -1.48
N VAL A 347 8.49 -5.54 -1.45
CA VAL A 347 9.72 -5.66 -0.65
C VAL A 347 10.82 -4.71 -1.13
N LEU A 348 11.02 -4.63 -2.46
CA LEU A 348 12.04 -3.76 -3.04
C LEU A 348 11.80 -2.28 -2.74
N SER A 349 10.55 -1.83 -2.82
CA SER A 349 10.21 -0.43 -2.55
C SER A 349 10.31 -0.12 -1.05
N ALA A 350 9.92 -1.04 -0.19
CA ALA A 350 10.01 -0.89 1.27
C ALA A 350 11.46 -0.73 1.72
N ILE A 351 12.36 -1.61 1.25
CA ILE A 351 13.79 -1.54 1.57
C ILE A 351 14.42 -0.27 0.97
N GLU A 352 14.07 0.11 -0.26
CA GLU A 352 14.58 1.32 -0.91
C GLU A 352 14.22 2.56 -0.09
N VAL A 353 12.95 2.72 0.31
CA VAL A 353 12.50 3.87 1.14
C VAL A 353 13.13 3.84 2.52
N ALA A 354 13.23 2.67 3.17
CA ALA A 354 13.87 2.53 4.47
C ALA A 354 15.34 3.01 4.45
N ARG A 355 16.10 2.63 3.42
CA ARG A 355 17.48 3.08 3.22
C ARG A 355 17.57 4.60 3.05
N TYR A 356 16.74 5.19 2.16
CA TYR A 356 16.75 6.64 1.95
C TYR A 356 16.38 7.40 3.21
N HIS A 357 15.37 6.96 3.94
CA HIS A 357 14.89 7.62 5.16
C HIS A 357 15.93 7.54 6.28
N ARG A 358 16.57 6.37 6.46
CA ARG A 358 17.73 6.17 7.35
C ARG A 358 18.90 7.09 6.97
N ASP A 359 19.29 7.12 5.68
CA ASP A 359 20.44 7.87 5.18
C ASP A 359 20.19 9.39 5.21
N ALA A 360 18.94 9.80 5.36
CA ALA A 360 18.56 11.18 5.70
C ALA A 360 18.70 11.50 7.20
N GLY A 361 19.09 10.52 8.04
CA GLY A 361 19.34 10.70 9.47
C GLY A 361 18.12 10.49 10.36
N ASN A 362 17.03 9.90 9.84
CA ASN A 362 15.81 9.69 10.60
C ASN A 362 15.74 8.27 11.18
N PRO A 363 15.11 8.09 12.36
CA PRO A 363 14.88 6.76 12.91
C PRO A 363 13.96 5.92 12.03
N VAL A 364 14.41 4.73 11.66
CA VAL A 364 13.61 3.75 10.91
C VAL A 364 13.55 2.45 11.70
N TYR A 365 12.39 1.82 11.72
CA TYR A 365 12.18 0.46 12.23
C TYR A 365 11.59 -0.36 11.11
N PHE A 366 12.17 -1.53 10.83
CA PHE A 366 11.71 -2.40 9.77
C PHE A 366 11.20 -3.72 10.32
N TYR A 367 10.13 -4.30 9.71
CA TYR A 367 9.63 -5.63 10.08
C TYR A 367 9.32 -6.51 8.87
N GLU A 368 9.31 -7.83 9.11
CA GLU A 368 8.66 -8.82 8.27
C GLU A 368 7.62 -9.56 9.12
N PHE A 369 6.35 -9.46 8.73
CA PHE A 369 5.28 -10.21 9.36
C PHE A 369 5.20 -11.60 8.77
N GLN A 370 5.25 -12.65 9.62
CA GLN A 370 5.43 -14.03 9.19
C GLN A 370 4.30 -14.96 9.63
N HIS A 371 3.38 -14.48 10.49
CA HIS A 371 2.34 -15.34 11.04
C HIS A 371 1.17 -15.49 10.05
N ARG A 372 0.88 -16.77 9.67
CA ARG A 372 -0.33 -17.11 8.93
C ARG A 372 -1.50 -17.19 9.92
N PRO A 373 -2.58 -16.39 9.78
CA PRO A 373 -3.71 -16.44 10.67
C PRO A 373 -4.40 -17.80 10.67
N SER A 374 -4.80 -18.31 11.83
CA SER A 374 -5.55 -19.58 11.95
C SER A 374 -6.88 -19.55 11.20
N SER A 375 -7.48 -18.36 11.06
CA SER A 375 -8.69 -18.12 10.27
C SER A 375 -8.52 -18.37 8.76
N ALA A 376 -7.30 -18.45 8.25
CA ALA A 376 -6.98 -18.76 6.86
C ALA A 376 -7.14 -20.27 6.56
N THR A 377 -7.17 -21.12 7.60
CA THR A 377 -7.25 -22.58 7.45
C THR A 377 -8.55 -22.99 6.75
N GLY A 378 -8.45 -23.76 5.66
CA GLY A 378 -9.59 -24.21 4.86
C GLY A 378 -10.21 -23.14 3.95
N VAL A 379 -9.70 -21.91 3.96
CA VAL A 379 -10.17 -20.81 3.10
C VAL A 379 -9.06 -20.40 2.11
N VAL A 380 -7.86 -20.20 2.62
CA VAL A 380 -6.68 -19.82 1.85
C VAL A 380 -5.84 -21.06 1.57
N PRO A 381 -5.27 -21.25 0.35
CA PRO A 381 -4.42 -22.41 0.03
C PRO A 381 -3.24 -22.58 1.01
N ASP A 382 -2.88 -23.83 1.32
CA ASP A 382 -1.89 -24.16 2.36
C ASP A 382 -0.46 -23.67 2.04
N PHE A 383 -0.12 -23.42 0.79
CA PHE A 383 1.18 -22.88 0.40
C PHE A 383 1.35 -21.38 0.72
N VAL A 384 0.26 -20.67 0.96
CA VAL A 384 0.28 -19.24 1.32
C VAL A 384 0.67 -19.11 2.79
N LYS A 385 1.65 -18.26 3.06
CA LYS A 385 2.12 -17.93 4.41
C LYS A 385 1.34 -16.73 4.97
N ALA A 386 2.01 -15.75 5.59
CA ALA A 386 1.39 -14.47 5.91
C ALA A 386 1.16 -13.68 4.62
N ASP A 387 -0.09 -13.61 4.20
CA ASP A 387 -0.51 -12.97 2.95
C ASP A 387 -0.59 -11.44 3.10
N HIS A 388 -0.69 -10.74 1.99
CA HIS A 388 -0.96 -9.30 1.98
C HIS A 388 -2.20 -8.97 2.82
N THR A 389 -2.10 -7.99 3.71
CA THR A 389 -3.14 -7.55 4.68
C THR A 389 -3.29 -8.39 5.96
N ASP A 390 -2.62 -9.52 6.12
CA ASP A 390 -2.81 -10.40 7.29
C ASP A 390 -2.45 -9.73 8.62
N GLU A 391 -1.44 -8.84 8.64
CA GLU A 391 -1.01 -8.12 9.83
C GLU A 391 -2.08 -7.17 10.38
N ILE A 392 -2.95 -6.61 9.51
CA ILE A 392 -4.00 -5.65 9.89
C ILE A 392 -4.91 -6.24 10.99
N ALA A 393 -5.21 -7.54 10.88
CA ALA A 393 -6.04 -8.22 11.87
C ALA A 393 -5.44 -8.13 13.28
N PHE A 394 -4.11 -8.18 13.39
CA PHE A 394 -3.38 -8.12 14.66
C PHE A 394 -3.17 -6.69 15.12
N VAL A 395 -2.94 -5.74 14.22
CA VAL A 395 -2.84 -4.30 14.51
C VAL A 395 -4.16 -3.76 15.08
N PHE A 396 -5.29 -4.13 14.47
CA PHE A 396 -6.62 -3.64 14.88
C PHE A 396 -7.36 -4.55 15.87
N GLY A 397 -6.69 -5.55 16.42
CA GLY A 397 -7.28 -6.40 17.47
C GLY A 397 -8.48 -7.21 17.03
N LYS A 398 -8.53 -7.70 15.79
CA LYS A 398 -9.58 -8.59 15.27
C LYS A 398 -9.86 -9.80 16.19
N PRO A 399 -8.83 -10.44 16.80
CA PRO A 399 -9.03 -11.50 17.79
C PRO A 399 -10.00 -11.11 18.92
N PHE A 400 -10.00 -9.87 19.36
CA PHE A 400 -10.83 -9.37 20.46
C PHE A 400 -12.21 -8.89 20.01
N LEU A 401 -12.30 -8.37 18.77
CA LEU A 401 -13.55 -7.82 18.24
C LEU A 401 -14.42 -8.87 17.55
N ALA A 402 -13.81 -9.71 16.71
CA ALA A 402 -14.53 -10.74 15.96
C ALA A 402 -14.47 -12.13 16.61
N GLY A 403 -13.46 -12.41 17.44
CA GLY A 403 -13.19 -13.73 17.99
C GLY A 403 -12.54 -14.67 16.96
N TYR A 404 -12.62 -15.96 17.22
CA TYR A 404 -12.10 -17.03 16.36
C TYR A 404 -10.57 -17.11 16.22
N ALA A 405 -9.84 -16.58 17.19
CA ALA A 405 -8.38 -16.65 17.26
C ALA A 405 -7.91 -17.62 18.35
N THR A 406 -6.72 -18.20 18.19
CA THR A 406 -6.08 -19.00 19.23
C THR A 406 -5.60 -18.13 20.39
N GLU A 407 -5.21 -18.74 21.53
CA GLU A 407 -4.66 -18.00 22.65
C GLU A 407 -3.32 -17.35 22.30
N GLU A 408 -2.51 -18.03 21.47
CA GLU A 408 -1.25 -17.51 20.95
C GLU A 408 -1.49 -16.28 20.04
N GLU A 409 -2.49 -16.32 19.18
CA GLU A 409 -2.87 -15.19 18.33
C GLU A 409 -3.41 -14.01 19.12
N ASN A 410 -4.15 -14.26 20.21
CA ASN A 410 -4.54 -13.19 21.14
C ASN A 410 -3.30 -12.52 21.75
N LYS A 411 -2.30 -13.29 22.15
CA LYS A 411 -1.03 -12.75 22.66
C LYS A 411 -0.27 -11.97 21.58
N LEU A 412 -0.19 -12.52 20.36
CA LEU A 412 0.45 -11.86 19.21
C LEU A 412 -0.21 -10.53 18.94
N SER A 413 -1.56 -10.49 18.86
CA SER A 413 -2.29 -9.25 18.63
C SER A 413 -2.01 -8.20 19.70
N ARG A 414 -2.00 -8.57 20.99
CA ARG A 414 -1.61 -7.65 22.07
C ARG A 414 -0.17 -7.13 21.92
N THR A 415 0.74 -7.98 21.48
CA THR A 415 2.13 -7.62 21.24
C THR A 415 2.26 -6.62 20.08
N VAL A 416 1.60 -6.89 18.95
CA VAL A 416 1.61 -6.01 17.79
C VAL A 416 0.97 -4.66 18.12
N MET A 417 -0.22 -4.64 18.75
CA MET A 417 -0.87 -3.42 19.19
C MET A 417 0.04 -2.57 20.07
N ARG A 418 0.78 -3.18 21.01
CA ARG A 418 1.73 -2.48 21.88
C ARG A 418 2.93 -1.91 21.13
N TYR A 419 3.49 -2.60 20.14
CA TYR A 419 4.56 -2.04 19.31
C TYR A 419 4.07 -0.80 18.56
N TRP A 420 2.91 -0.87 17.89
CA TRP A 420 2.33 0.23 17.11
C TRP A 420 1.97 1.43 17.99
N THR A 421 1.36 1.18 19.13
CA THR A 421 0.94 2.27 20.04
C THR A 421 2.10 2.86 20.84
N ASN A 422 3.12 2.08 21.23
CA ASN A 422 4.37 2.62 21.78
C ASN A 422 5.05 3.54 20.76
N PHE A 423 5.12 3.12 19.50
CA PHE A 423 5.65 3.96 18.44
C PHE A 423 4.81 5.22 18.24
N ALA A 424 3.49 5.12 18.21
CA ALA A 424 2.60 6.27 18.12
C ALA A 424 2.81 7.27 19.28
N ARG A 425 3.15 6.77 20.46
CA ARG A 425 3.41 7.58 21.66
C ARG A 425 4.79 8.24 21.63
N ASN A 426 5.83 7.46 21.33
CA ASN A 426 7.22 7.84 21.60
C ASN A 426 8.11 7.95 20.34
N GLY A 427 7.66 7.50 19.16
CA GLY A 427 8.51 7.32 17.97
C GLY A 427 9.47 6.13 18.08
N ASN A 428 9.24 5.24 19.07
CA ASN A 428 10.02 4.04 19.34
C ASN A 428 9.04 2.90 19.71
N PRO A 429 9.04 1.76 18.99
CA PRO A 429 8.09 0.67 19.23
C PRO A 429 8.39 -0.11 20.52
N ASN A 430 9.60 -0.01 21.07
CA ASN A 430 10.05 -0.78 22.21
C ASN A 430 9.31 -0.43 23.50
N GLY A 431 9.19 -1.40 24.39
CA GLY A 431 8.55 -1.25 25.69
C GLY A 431 8.77 -2.46 26.60
N GLU A 432 8.37 -2.35 27.86
CA GLU A 432 8.51 -3.42 28.85
C GLU A 432 7.78 -4.70 28.41
N GLY A 433 8.44 -5.84 28.53
CA GLY A 433 7.90 -7.15 28.18
C GLY A 433 7.77 -7.42 26.68
N LEU A 434 8.32 -6.55 25.82
CA LEU A 434 8.42 -6.78 24.38
C LEU A 434 9.84 -7.21 23.98
N VAL A 435 9.96 -8.05 22.98
CA VAL A 435 11.24 -8.35 22.33
C VAL A 435 11.80 -7.07 21.74
N HIS A 436 13.09 -6.81 21.92
CA HIS A 436 13.71 -5.59 21.43
C HIS A 436 13.68 -5.51 19.89
N TRP A 437 13.01 -4.50 19.36
CA TRP A 437 12.98 -4.16 17.94
C TRP A 437 14.14 -3.19 17.64
N PRO A 438 15.19 -3.63 16.93
CA PRO A 438 16.32 -2.76 16.61
C PRO A 438 15.93 -1.71 15.59
N GLN A 439 16.60 -0.56 15.61
CA GLN A 439 16.53 0.39 14.49
C GLN A 439 17.14 -0.24 13.24
N TYR A 440 16.57 0.11 12.07
CA TYR A 440 17.09 -0.25 10.77
C TYR A 440 18.33 0.62 10.46
N ASP A 441 19.48 0.09 10.76
CA ASP A 441 20.79 0.74 10.62
C ASP A 441 21.54 0.28 9.36
N LEU A 442 22.86 0.44 9.34
CA LEU A 442 23.70 -0.02 8.24
C LEU A 442 23.81 -1.55 8.15
N ASP A 443 23.56 -2.25 9.25
CA ASP A 443 23.44 -3.72 9.27
C ASP A 443 22.07 -4.20 8.78
N GLU A 444 21.14 -3.26 8.46
CA GLU A 444 19.78 -3.54 7.97
C GLU A 444 19.02 -4.48 8.92
N ARG A 445 19.10 -4.19 10.24
CA ARG A 445 18.43 -4.98 11.27
C ARG A 445 16.91 -4.73 11.22
N TYR A 446 16.14 -5.79 11.41
CA TYR A 446 14.68 -5.75 11.40
C TYR A 446 14.09 -6.73 12.41
N LEU A 447 12.77 -6.68 12.63
CA LEU A 447 12.03 -7.60 13.48
C LEU A 447 11.22 -8.57 12.63
N GLU A 448 11.44 -9.88 12.84
CA GLU A 448 10.51 -10.92 12.40
C GLU A 448 9.36 -10.97 13.41
N ILE A 449 8.11 -10.81 12.91
CA ILE A 449 6.90 -10.81 13.74
C ILE A 449 6.10 -12.07 13.42
N ASP A 450 6.18 -13.05 14.30
CA ASP A 450 5.41 -14.28 14.34
C ASP A 450 4.92 -14.49 15.78
N LEU A 451 4.39 -15.65 16.14
CA LEU A 451 4.02 -16.02 17.52
C LEU A 451 5.17 -15.76 18.50
N MET A 452 6.40 -15.90 18.06
CA MET A 452 7.61 -15.47 18.76
C MET A 452 8.37 -14.45 17.90
N GLN A 453 8.55 -13.24 18.41
CA GLN A 453 9.30 -12.21 17.71
C GLN A 453 10.80 -12.45 17.80
N LYS A 454 11.54 -12.09 16.75
CA LYS A 454 12.98 -12.26 16.68
C LYS A 454 13.63 -11.16 15.86
N ALA A 455 14.73 -10.59 16.36
CA ALA A 455 15.54 -9.68 15.56
C ALA A 455 16.35 -10.45 14.50
N ALA A 456 16.36 -9.92 13.29
CA ALA A 456 17.10 -10.43 12.14
C ALA A 456 17.82 -9.27 11.41
N LYS A 457 18.52 -9.56 10.33
CA LYS A 457 19.23 -8.57 9.51
C LYS A 457 19.21 -8.95 8.04
N LYS A 458 19.23 -7.92 7.18
CA LYS A 458 19.37 -8.05 5.73
C LYS A 458 18.29 -8.93 5.10
N LEU A 459 17.05 -8.49 5.20
CA LEU A 459 15.90 -9.19 4.63
C LEU A 459 16.16 -9.57 3.16
N LYS A 460 16.02 -10.86 2.82
CA LYS A 460 16.23 -11.42 1.48
C LYS A 460 17.55 -10.97 0.82
N GLU A 461 18.68 -10.92 1.58
CA GLU A 461 19.99 -10.36 1.18
C GLU A 461 20.38 -10.70 -0.25
N ARG A 462 20.37 -12.00 -0.61
CA ARG A 462 20.75 -12.46 -1.97
C ARG A 462 19.84 -11.87 -3.06
N LYS A 463 18.53 -11.82 -2.82
CA LYS A 463 17.58 -11.24 -3.79
C LYS A 463 17.79 -9.74 -3.94
N MET A 464 18.08 -9.05 -2.84
CA MET A 464 18.36 -7.61 -2.86
C MET A 464 19.66 -7.28 -3.56
N GLU A 465 20.68 -8.11 -3.44
CA GLU A 465 21.93 -7.98 -4.20
C GLU A 465 21.70 -8.17 -5.70
N PHE A 466 20.95 -9.21 -6.09
CA PHE A 466 20.56 -9.45 -7.48
C PHE A 466 19.83 -8.22 -8.06
N TRP A 467 18.80 -7.70 -7.39
CA TRP A 467 18.06 -6.53 -7.86
C TRP A 467 18.91 -5.27 -7.96
N THR A 468 19.84 -5.09 -7.04
CA THR A 468 20.80 -3.96 -7.07
C THR A 468 21.67 -4.02 -8.31
N GLN A 469 22.20 -5.20 -8.65
CA GLN A 469 23.03 -5.42 -9.83
C GLN A 469 22.22 -5.23 -11.12
N LEU A 470 21.04 -5.86 -11.22
CA LEU A 470 20.15 -5.76 -12.37
C LEU A 470 19.73 -4.30 -12.65
N THR A 471 19.34 -3.58 -11.63
CA THR A 471 18.94 -2.17 -11.78
C THR A 471 20.10 -1.30 -12.28
N LYS A 472 21.31 -1.55 -11.77
CA LYS A 472 22.53 -0.85 -12.21
C LYS A 472 22.86 -1.16 -13.67
N GLN A 473 22.74 -2.42 -14.08
CA GLN A 473 22.93 -2.84 -15.48
C GLN A 473 21.94 -2.11 -16.40
N MET A 474 20.65 -2.15 -16.08
CA MET A 474 19.60 -1.48 -16.87
C MET A 474 19.83 0.04 -16.99
N MET A 475 20.33 0.69 -15.95
CA MET A 475 20.66 2.12 -15.99
C MET A 475 21.84 2.43 -16.93
N ASN A 476 22.87 1.59 -16.94
CA ASN A 476 24.03 1.76 -17.81
C ASN A 476 23.66 1.58 -19.30
N GLU A 477 22.95 0.51 -19.64
CA GLU A 477 22.46 0.25 -21.00
C GLU A 477 21.57 1.38 -21.53
N ARG A 478 20.79 2.01 -20.65
CA ARG A 478 19.94 3.15 -21.01
C ARG A 478 20.76 4.41 -21.32
N ARG A 479 21.83 4.67 -20.57
CA ARG A 479 22.75 5.79 -20.85
C ARG A 479 23.45 5.60 -22.19
N GLU A 480 23.95 4.41 -22.48
CA GLU A 480 24.61 4.10 -23.76
C GLU A 480 23.67 4.29 -24.96
N ARG A 481 22.37 4.00 -24.82
CA ARG A 481 21.37 4.21 -25.89
C ARG A 481 20.96 5.68 -26.08
N THR A 482 21.12 6.53 -25.06
CA THR A 482 20.81 7.96 -25.16
C THR A 482 22.00 8.78 -25.66
N ASP A 483 23.21 8.23 -25.60
CA ASP A 483 24.45 8.85 -26.07
C ASP A 483 24.77 8.48 -27.53
N LEU A 484 23.97 7.61 -28.19
CA LEU A 484 23.98 7.26 -29.61
C LEU A 484 22.86 8.01 -30.34
#